data_2e8277bc6de67269649e5fef23f4c844
#
_entry.id   2e8277bc6de67269649e5fef23f4c844
#
_cell.length_a   1.000
_cell.length_b   1.000
_cell.length_c   1.000
_cell.angle_alpha   90.00
_cell.angle_beta   90.00
_cell.angle_gamma   90.00
#
_symmetry.space_group_name_H-M   'P 1'
#
loop_
_entity.id
_entity.type
_entity.pdbx_description
1 polymer ?
#
loop_
_entity_poly.entity_id
_entity_poly.type
_entity_poly.pdbx_seq_one_letter_code
_entity_poly.pdbx_strand_id
1 'polypeptide(L)'
;MRFHPDSDQTAIQDTVFGAVQDALPRDKLMAFLDADADLEPDSWRALMELGLAGMMLSEEAGGSGLGLFEAALCAEALGRSAAPGPMMGQMLAAYALSQTGNTAAREAFLQNVAGGSVVAGLAFGGNGLSESWDVLHEAGRATGQVRFVASASSAGLFLVGLKGGGLALVEAAEGVSVEPVRSTDRTRKCASVTFQDAPVQVLFEGGDPAVQRVIDAALVLIAADALGGAQHCVDLSVAYAQERQQFGQPIAKFQALKHQLANMAMNVEPARALLWYAAYAWDRDLPDASRAAAMAKAHICDRFAEVARDAIAAHGGIGYTWEYGLNIWFRRSVFDKAYLGSPSVHRSRAAGMASW
;
A
#
# COMPACT_ATOMS: atom_id res chain seq x y z
N MET A 1 -17.28 2.03 -21.68
CA MET A 1 -16.16 1.94 -20.74
C MET A 1 -16.48 0.86 -19.73
N ARG A 2 -15.64 -0.16 -19.56
CA ARG A 2 -15.84 -1.26 -18.61
C ARG A 2 -14.61 -1.33 -17.73
N PHE A 3 -14.75 -1.00 -16.46
CA PHE A 3 -13.69 -1.01 -15.45
C PHE A 3 -14.12 -1.81 -14.20
N HIS A 4 -14.90 -2.86 -14.41
CA HIS A 4 -15.27 -3.84 -13.40
C HIS A 4 -14.39 -5.09 -13.61
N PRO A 5 -13.85 -5.73 -12.56
CA PRO A 5 -13.05 -6.94 -12.68
C PRO A 5 -13.79 -8.03 -13.47
N ASP A 6 -13.09 -8.72 -14.32
CA ASP A 6 -13.56 -9.93 -14.98
C ASP A 6 -13.29 -11.18 -14.11
N SER A 7 -13.61 -12.36 -14.65
CA SER A 7 -13.42 -13.63 -13.94
C SER A 7 -11.97 -13.93 -13.63
N ASP A 8 -11.06 -13.62 -14.56
CA ASP A 8 -9.63 -13.92 -14.41
C ASP A 8 -8.98 -12.98 -13.38
N GLN A 9 -9.32 -11.69 -13.43
CA GLN A 9 -8.92 -10.69 -12.46
C GLN A 9 -9.42 -11.02 -11.05
N THR A 10 -10.67 -11.50 -10.93
CA THR A 10 -11.21 -11.96 -9.65
C THR A 10 -10.47 -13.20 -9.14
N ALA A 11 -10.15 -14.15 -10.03
CA ALA A 11 -9.39 -15.34 -9.66
C ALA A 11 -7.96 -15.01 -9.19
N ILE A 12 -7.30 -14.00 -9.78
CA ILE A 12 -6.01 -13.49 -9.30
C ILE A 12 -6.15 -12.98 -7.87
N GLN A 13 -7.14 -12.12 -7.60
CA GLN A 13 -7.39 -11.59 -6.26
C GLN A 13 -7.63 -12.68 -5.22
N ASP A 14 -8.49 -13.66 -5.55
CA ASP A 14 -8.82 -14.79 -4.68
C ASP A 14 -7.61 -15.68 -4.42
N THR A 15 -6.76 -15.91 -5.43
CA THR A 15 -5.51 -16.67 -5.30
C THR A 15 -4.56 -16.01 -4.31
N VAL A 16 -4.35 -14.69 -4.44
CA VAL A 16 -3.48 -13.94 -3.53
C VAL A 16 -4.05 -13.93 -2.11
N PHE A 17 -5.37 -13.73 -1.98
CA PHE A 17 -6.02 -13.77 -0.67
C PHE A 17 -5.85 -15.13 0.00
N GLY A 18 -6.09 -16.24 -0.72
CA GLY A 18 -5.90 -17.60 -0.22
C GLY A 18 -4.45 -17.87 0.21
N ALA A 19 -3.48 -17.52 -0.62
CA ALA A 19 -2.07 -17.70 -0.32
C ALA A 19 -1.63 -16.93 0.94
N VAL A 20 -2.14 -15.72 1.15
CA VAL A 20 -1.87 -14.96 2.38
C VAL A 20 -2.52 -15.61 3.60
N GLN A 21 -3.77 -16.08 3.49
CA GLN A 21 -4.44 -16.75 4.60
C GLN A 21 -3.71 -18.03 5.04
N ASP A 22 -3.17 -18.78 4.08
CA ASP A 22 -2.40 -20.01 4.34
C ASP A 22 -1.02 -19.71 4.95
N ALA A 23 -0.30 -18.72 4.41
CA ALA A 23 1.05 -18.37 4.85
C ALA A 23 1.08 -17.56 6.16
N LEU A 24 0.03 -16.77 6.43
CA LEU A 24 -0.09 -15.85 7.56
C LEU A 24 -1.39 -16.07 8.35
N PRO A 25 -1.61 -17.25 8.94
CA PRO A 25 -2.75 -17.46 9.83
C PRO A 25 -2.69 -16.50 11.03
N ARG A 26 -3.84 -16.33 11.69
CA ARG A 26 -4.01 -15.30 12.74
C ARG A 26 -2.96 -15.35 13.85
N ASP A 27 -2.63 -16.51 14.34
CA ASP A 27 -1.63 -16.70 15.40
C ASP A 27 -0.24 -16.22 14.95
N LYS A 28 0.11 -16.48 13.72
CA LYS A 28 1.36 -16.01 13.10
C LYS A 28 1.38 -14.51 12.91
N LEU A 29 0.25 -13.92 12.44
CA LEU A 29 0.12 -12.46 12.38
C LEU A 29 0.29 -11.84 13.76
N MET A 30 -0.37 -12.38 14.81
CA MET A 30 -0.23 -11.89 16.18
C MET A 30 1.21 -11.97 16.69
N ALA A 31 1.89 -13.09 16.43
CA ALA A 31 3.31 -13.25 16.78
C ALA A 31 4.21 -12.23 16.06
N PHE A 32 3.96 -11.96 14.78
CA PHE A 32 4.68 -10.93 14.01
C PHE A 32 4.51 -9.53 14.61
N LEU A 33 3.30 -9.19 15.11
CA LEU A 33 3.07 -7.87 15.71
C LEU A 33 3.97 -7.61 16.93
N ASP A 34 4.30 -8.64 17.68
CA ASP A 34 5.13 -8.56 18.88
C ASP A 34 6.64 -8.77 18.62
N ALA A 35 7.01 -9.29 17.44
CA ALA A 35 8.41 -9.42 17.03
C ALA A 35 9.05 -8.08 16.67
N ASP A 36 10.38 -8.02 16.61
CA ASP A 36 11.10 -6.82 16.10
C ASP A 36 11.25 -6.83 14.57
N ALA A 37 11.17 -8.00 13.94
CA ALA A 37 11.25 -8.15 12.48
C ALA A 37 10.19 -7.33 11.75
N ASP A 38 10.54 -6.69 10.64
CA ASP A 38 9.64 -5.88 9.81
C ASP A 38 9.22 -6.56 8.50
N LEU A 39 9.65 -7.82 8.32
CA LEU A 39 9.26 -8.71 7.22
C LEU A 39 8.87 -10.08 7.79
N GLU A 40 7.73 -10.62 7.37
CA GLU A 40 7.32 -11.98 7.71
C GLU A 40 7.72 -12.93 6.56
N PRO A 41 8.66 -13.87 6.81
CA PRO A 41 9.37 -14.56 5.71
C PRO A 41 8.50 -15.52 4.92
N ASP A 42 7.50 -16.17 5.54
CA ASP A 42 6.69 -17.16 4.82
C ASP A 42 5.65 -16.50 3.94
N SER A 43 4.98 -15.45 4.42
CA SER A 43 4.07 -14.67 3.59
C SER A 43 4.82 -13.95 2.47
N TRP A 44 6.02 -13.42 2.75
CA TRP A 44 6.86 -12.83 1.72
C TRP A 44 7.20 -13.82 0.62
N ARG A 45 7.67 -15.02 0.99
CA ARG A 45 8.00 -16.09 0.03
C ARG A 45 6.79 -16.47 -0.81
N ALA A 46 5.63 -16.70 -0.19
CA ALA A 46 4.41 -17.05 -0.89
C ALA A 46 4.00 -15.99 -1.94
N LEU A 47 4.13 -14.69 -1.59
CA LEU A 47 3.83 -13.60 -2.51
C LEU A 47 4.85 -13.49 -3.65
N MET A 48 6.13 -13.75 -3.38
CA MET A 48 7.16 -13.77 -4.42
C MET A 48 7.01 -14.97 -5.37
N GLU A 49 6.65 -16.15 -4.88
CA GLU A 49 6.36 -17.34 -5.69
C GLU A 49 5.14 -17.12 -6.62
N LEU A 50 4.19 -16.28 -6.22
CA LEU A 50 3.09 -15.83 -7.08
C LEU A 50 3.50 -14.73 -8.08
N GLY A 51 4.74 -14.25 -8.05
CA GLY A 51 5.25 -13.25 -8.96
C GLY A 51 4.70 -11.83 -8.75
N LEU A 52 4.19 -11.50 -7.55
CA LEU A 52 3.53 -10.20 -7.32
C LEU A 52 4.45 -9.00 -7.57
N ALA A 53 5.73 -9.10 -7.22
CA ALA A 53 6.67 -7.99 -7.40
C ALA A 53 6.86 -7.61 -8.88
N GLY A 54 6.86 -8.60 -9.76
CA GLY A 54 7.06 -8.43 -11.21
C GLY A 54 5.77 -8.36 -12.02
N MET A 55 4.58 -8.35 -11.40
CA MET A 55 3.33 -8.50 -12.14
C MET A 55 3.07 -7.36 -13.15
N MET A 56 3.51 -6.14 -12.87
CA MET A 56 3.37 -4.99 -13.75
C MET A 56 4.50 -4.87 -14.81
N LEU A 57 5.43 -5.80 -14.84
CA LEU A 57 6.47 -5.84 -15.86
C LEU A 57 5.95 -6.58 -17.11
N SER A 58 6.46 -6.20 -18.29
CA SER A 58 6.18 -6.96 -19.51
C SER A 58 6.75 -8.38 -19.41
N GLU A 59 6.20 -9.32 -20.20
CA GLU A 59 6.72 -10.69 -20.30
C GLU A 59 8.17 -10.70 -20.75
N GLU A 60 8.57 -9.80 -21.66
CA GLU A 60 9.96 -9.64 -22.13
C GLU A 60 10.91 -9.23 -21.00
N ALA A 61 10.42 -8.49 -19.99
CA ALA A 61 11.18 -8.12 -18.81
C ALA A 61 11.11 -9.18 -17.68
N GLY A 62 10.48 -10.33 -17.94
CA GLY A 62 10.32 -11.43 -16.99
C GLY A 62 9.14 -11.28 -16.04
N GLY A 63 8.18 -10.41 -16.35
CA GLY A 63 6.95 -10.21 -15.58
C GLY A 63 5.75 -10.92 -16.18
N SER A 64 4.55 -10.57 -15.68
CA SER A 64 3.28 -11.19 -16.12
C SER A 64 2.50 -10.33 -17.13
N GLY A 65 2.99 -9.14 -17.50
CA GLY A 65 2.31 -8.23 -18.43
C GLY A 65 0.99 -7.69 -17.94
N LEU A 66 0.75 -7.73 -16.62
CA LEU A 66 -0.46 -7.21 -15.98
C LEU A 66 -0.33 -5.71 -15.70
N GLY A 67 -1.46 -5.08 -15.35
CA GLY A 67 -1.52 -3.65 -15.09
C GLY A 67 -1.59 -3.28 -13.61
N LEU A 68 -1.75 -1.98 -13.36
CA LEU A 68 -2.04 -1.46 -12.03
C LEU A 68 -3.41 -1.93 -11.53
N PHE A 69 -4.33 -2.28 -12.43
CA PHE A 69 -5.64 -2.79 -12.05
C PHE A 69 -5.53 -4.11 -11.28
N GLU A 70 -4.80 -5.09 -11.80
CA GLU A 70 -4.55 -6.36 -11.12
C GLU A 70 -3.69 -6.16 -9.87
N ALA A 71 -2.69 -5.29 -9.92
CA ALA A 71 -1.88 -4.93 -8.74
C ALA A 71 -2.74 -4.33 -7.61
N ALA A 72 -3.74 -3.51 -7.94
CA ALA A 72 -4.67 -2.95 -6.97
C ALA A 72 -5.60 -4.02 -6.36
N LEU A 73 -6.08 -4.98 -7.15
CA LEU A 73 -6.85 -6.12 -6.63
C LEU A 73 -6.01 -6.97 -5.65
N CYS A 74 -4.75 -7.23 -5.99
CA CYS A 74 -3.82 -7.91 -5.07
C CYS A 74 -3.58 -7.09 -3.80
N ALA A 75 -3.36 -5.77 -3.90
CA ALA A 75 -3.17 -4.90 -2.74
C ALA A 75 -4.44 -4.85 -1.84
N GLU A 76 -5.64 -4.91 -2.42
CA GLU A 76 -6.90 -5.05 -1.67
C GLU A 76 -6.93 -6.37 -0.87
N ALA A 77 -6.51 -7.48 -1.46
CA ALA A 77 -6.40 -8.77 -0.78
C ALA A 77 -5.40 -8.73 0.38
N LEU A 78 -4.25 -8.06 0.20
CA LEU A 78 -3.25 -7.84 1.26
C LEU A 78 -3.81 -6.99 2.40
N GLY A 79 -4.53 -5.91 2.10
CA GLY A 79 -5.18 -5.06 3.09
C GLY A 79 -6.26 -5.78 3.90
N ARG A 80 -7.05 -6.62 3.24
CA ARG A 80 -8.06 -7.48 3.87
C ARG A 80 -7.45 -8.42 4.91
N SER A 81 -6.24 -8.90 4.65
CA SER A 81 -5.47 -9.80 5.54
C SER A 81 -4.57 -9.05 6.52
N ALA A 82 -4.50 -7.73 6.47
CA ALA A 82 -3.51 -6.91 7.17
C ALA A 82 -2.06 -7.42 6.96
N ALA A 83 -1.76 -7.94 5.76
CA ALA A 83 -0.47 -8.53 5.43
C ALA A 83 0.68 -7.54 5.66
N PRO A 84 1.75 -7.94 6.38
CA PRO A 84 2.93 -7.12 6.57
C PRO A 84 3.85 -7.14 5.34
N GLY A 85 4.84 -6.25 5.34
CA GLY A 85 5.90 -6.24 4.33
C GLY A 85 5.82 -5.09 3.33
N PRO A 86 6.87 -4.90 2.52
CA PRO A 86 7.06 -3.75 1.66
C PRO A 86 6.50 -3.96 0.23
N MET A 87 5.43 -4.76 0.05
CA MET A 87 4.96 -5.15 -1.29
C MET A 87 4.76 -3.97 -2.23
N MET A 88 4.19 -2.85 -1.73
CA MET A 88 4.03 -1.64 -2.53
C MET A 88 5.38 -1.08 -3.00
N GLY A 89 6.36 -0.99 -2.10
CA GLY A 89 7.72 -0.54 -2.46
C GLY A 89 8.38 -1.47 -3.47
N GLN A 90 8.20 -2.78 -3.30
CA GLN A 90 8.72 -3.81 -4.20
C GLN A 90 8.15 -3.69 -5.61
N MET A 91 6.82 -3.63 -5.75
CA MET A 91 6.15 -3.47 -7.04
C MET A 91 6.56 -2.17 -7.75
N LEU A 92 6.63 -1.06 -7.00
CA LEU A 92 6.98 0.24 -7.56
C LEU A 92 8.45 0.34 -7.97
N ALA A 93 9.37 -0.27 -7.21
CA ALA A 93 10.78 -0.33 -7.58
C ALA A 93 10.99 -1.19 -8.85
N ALA A 94 10.32 -2.35 -8.93
CA ALA A 94 10.35 -3.19 -10.12
C ALA A 94 9.79 -2.43 -11.34
N TYR A 95 8.63 -1.78 -11.18
CA TYR A 95 8.04 -0.96 -12.24
C TYR A 95 8.96 0.18 -12.67
N ALA A 96 9.49 0.97 -11.74
CA ALA A 96 10.40 2.08 -12.05
C ALA A 96 11.65 1.60 -12.80
N LEU A 97 12.24 0.48 -12.39
CA LEU A 97 13.36 -0.16 -13.07
C LEU A 97 13.02 -0.62 -14.48
N SER A 98 11.80 -1.08 -14.73
CA SER A 98 11.37 -1.49 -16.07
C SER A 98 11.20 -0.31 -17.03
N GLN A 99 10.88 0.87 -16.50
CA GLN A 99 10.59 2.07 -17.30
C GLN A 99 11.81 2.98 -17.51
N THR A 100 12.86 2.82 -16.69
CA THR A 100 14.03 3.71 -16.78
C THR A 100 14.88 3.52 -18.03
N GLY A 101 15.43 4.62 -18.53
CA GLY A 101 16.50 4.61 -19.54
C GLY A 101 17.89 4.26 -18.99
N ASN A 102 18.05 4.18 -17.65
CA ASN A 102 19.30 3.77 -17.00
C ASN A 102 19.46 2.24 -17.13
N THR A 103 20.10 1.79 -18.22
CA THR A 103 20.30 0.36 -18.49
C THR A 103 21.16 -0.33 -17.44
N ALA A 104 22.15 0.37 -16.88
CA ALA A 104 23.02 -0.19 -15.84
C ALA A 104 22.23 -0.49 -14.55
N ALA A 105 21.39 0.42 -14.10
CA ALA A 105 20.53 0.17 -12.94
C ALA A 105 19.53 -0.96 -13.20
N ARG A 106 18.92 -0.98 -14.40
CA ARG A 106 17.97 -2.02 -14.79
C ARG A 106 18.63 -3.41 -14.80
N GLU A 107 19.79 -3.55 -15.42
CA GLU A 107 20.53 -4.82 -15.49
C GLU A 107 21.00 -5.30 -14.12
N ALA A 108 21.41 -4.38 -13.24
CA ALA A 108 21.90 -4.74 -11.91
C ALA A 108 20.77 -5.20 -10.96
N PHE A 109 19.57 -4.58 -11.02
CA PHE A 109 18.60 -4.71 -9.96
C PHE A 109 17.25 -5.32 -10.37
N LEU A 110 16.80 -5.20 -11.63
CA LEU A 110 15.44 -5.55 -12.02
C LEU A 110 15.05 -6.98 -11.65
N GLN A 111 15.86 -7.97 -12.02
CA GLN A 111 15.55 -9.37 -11.79
C GLN A 111 15.54 -9.72 -10.29
N ASN A 112 16.47 -9.14 -9.53
CA ASN A 112 16.57 -9.36 -8.09
C ASN A 112 15.37 -8.74 -7.33
N VAL A 113 14.92 -7.56 -7.76
CA VAL A 113 13.74 -6.90 -7.19
C VAL A 113 12.46 -7.63 -7.63
N ALA A 114 12.29 -7.93 -8.92
CA ALA A 114 11.10 -8.63 -9.40
C ALA A 114 10.95 -10.05 -8.82
N GLY A 115 12.06 -10.75 -8.58
CA GLY A 115 12.07 -12.07 -7.94
C GLY A 115 12.06 -12.03 -6.40
N GLY A 116 12.14 -10.86 -5.76
CA GLY A 116 12.10 -10.70 -4.31
C GLY A 116 13.37 -11.12 -3.56
N SER A 117 14.47 -11.43 -4.26
CA SER A 117 15.77 -11.73 -3.65
C SER A 117 16.42 -10.48 -3.04
N VAL A 118 16.08 -9.30 -3.54
CA VAL A 118 16.37 -8.00 -2.93
C VAL A 118 15.06 -7.33 -2.56
N VAL A 119 14.90 -7.02 -1.29
CA VAL A 119 13.73 -6.30 -0.76
C VAL A 119 13.89 -4.82 -1.04
N ALA A 120 12.89 -4.20 -1.65
CA ALA A 120 12.89 -2.78 -1.97
C ALA A 120 11.93 -1.98 -1.08
N GLY A 121 12.46 -0.98 -0.38
CA GLY A 121 11.71 -0.02 0.42
C GLY A 121 11.33 1.23 -0.39
N LEU A 122 10.20 1.86 -0.06
CA LEU A 122 9.76 3.11 -0.66
C LEU A 122 10.12 4.28 0.24
N ALA A 123 11.12 5.08 -0.15
CA ALA A 123 11.61 6.22 0.60
C ALA A 123 11.17 7.55 -0.04
N PHE A 124 9.87 7.84 0.02
CA PHE A 124 9.27 9.09 -0.40
C PHE A 124 9.09 10.01 0.80
N GLY A 125 9.83 11.11 0.84
CA GLY A 125 9.79 12.09 1.92
C GLY A 125 8.55 12.98 1.90
N GLY A 126 8.45 13.86 2.90
CA GLY A 126 7.41 14.88 3.00
C GLY A 126 6.00 14.29 3.03
N ASN A 127 5.14 14.76 2.14
CA ASN A 127 3.78 14.28 1.95
C ASN A 127 3.65 13.20 0.84
N GLY A 128 4.78 12.63 0.38
CA GLY A 128 4.83 11.61 -0.67
C GLY A 128 4.75 12.16 -2.10
N LEU A 129 4.50 13.45 -2.28
CA LEU A 129 4.48 14.12 -3.59
C LEU A 129 5.85 14.72 -3.91
N SER A 130 6.22 14.72 -5.18
CA SER A 130 7.57 15.08 -5.65
C SER A 130 8.05 16.46 -5.22
N GLU A 131 7.15 17.43 -5.10
CA GLU A 131 7.46 18.78 -4.64
C GLU A 131 7.83 18.87 -3.15
N SER A 132 7.55 17.83 -2.37
CA SER A 132 7.85 17.76 -0.94
C SER A 132 9.10 16.95 -0.60
N TRP A 133 9.77 16.37 -1.58
CA TRP A 133 10.97 15.57 -1.36
C TRP A 133 12.19 16.45 -1.10
N ASP A 134 13.03 16.06 -0.15
CA ASP A 134 14.12 16.86 0.38
C ASP A 134 15.50 16.16 0.37
N VAL A 135 15.59 14.90 -0.09
CA VAL A 135 16.88 14.22 -0.27
C VAL A 135 17.64 14.87 -1.42
N LEU A 136 18.76 15.45 -1.08
CA LEU A 136 19.66 16.11 -2.06
C LEU A 136 20.38 15.06 -2.90
N HIS A 137 20.56 15.37 -4.18
CA HIS A 137 21.39 14.58 -5.11
C HIS A 137 22.41 15.49 -5.76
N GLU A 138 23.69 15.20 -5.55
CA GLU A 138 24.81 15.92 -6.17
C GLU A 138 25.92 14.93 -6.53
N ALA A 139 26.49 15.06 -7.73
CA ALA A 139 27.63 14.24 -8.21
C ALA A 139 27.47 12.73 -8.00
N GLY A 140 26.29 12.18 -8.19
CA GLY A 140 26.01 10.74 -8.03
C GLY A 140 25.92 10.29 -6.56
N ARG A 141 25.70 11.22 -5.63
CA ARG A 141 25.58 10.97 -4.20
C ARG A 141 24.29 11.55 -3.62
N ALA A 142 23.66 10.82 -2.69
CA ALA A 142 22.46 11.25 -1.98
C ALA A 142 22.77 11.66 -0.54
N THR A 143 22.15 12.77 -0.08
CA THR A 143 22.26 13.25 1.30
C THR A 143 20.89 13.74 1.78
N GLY A 144 20.43 13.24 2.92
CA GLY A 144 19.16 13.62 3.51
C GLY A 144 18.58 12.51 4.41
N GLN A 145 17.34 12.69 4.86
CA GLN A 145 16.66 11.71 5.70
C GLN A 145 15.22 11.55 5.26
N VAL A 146 14.76 10.31 5.18
CA VAL A 146 13.34 9.96 4.99
C VAL A 146 12.83 9.21 6.20
N ARG A 147 11.75 9.71 6.80
CA ARG A 147 11.11 9.09 7.98
C ARG A 147 9.92 8.22 7.57
N PHE A 148 9.60 7.25 8.43
CA PHE A 148 8.48 6.34 8.26
C PHE A 148 8.55 5.49 6.98
N VAL A 149 9.74 5.07 6.58
CA VAL A 149 9.93 4.09 5.50
C VAL A 149 9.52 2.72 6.01
N ALA A 150 8.47 2.15 5.42
CA ALA A 150 7.94 0.85 5.82
C ALA A 150 8.92 -0.28 5.44
N SER A 151 9.10 -1.25 6.35
CA SER A 151 9.98 -2.42 6.21
C SER A 151 11.43 -2.07 5.82
N ALA A 152 11.91 -0.90 6.26
CA ALA A 152 13.24 -0.42 5.89
C ALA A 152 14.37 -1.24 6.49
N SER A 153 14.16 -1.92 7.63
CA SER A 153 15.20 -2.74 8.27
C SER A 153 15.52 -4.01 7.47
N SER A 154 14.55 -4.52 6.70
CA SER A 154 14.74 -5.66 5.79
C SER A 154 15.10 -5.25 4.37
N ALA A 155 15.05 -3.95 4.04
CA ALA A 155 15.30 -3.48 2.69
C ALA A 155 16.80 -3.53 2.35
N GLY A 156 17.14 -4.14 1.22
CA GLY A 156 18.47 -4.07 0.60
C GLY A 156 18.60 -2.92 -0.41
N LEU A 157 17.47 -2.33 -0.80
CA LEU A 157 17.40 -1.28 -1.81
C LEU A 157 16.28 -0.29 -1.46
N PHE A 158 16.48 0.99 -1.73
CA PHE A 158 15.46 2.03 -1.55
C PHE A 158 15.15 2.73 -2.86
N LEU A 159 13.86 2.82 -3.22
CA LEU A 159 13.38 3.74 -4.24
C LEU A 159 13.16 5.10 -3.56
N VAL A 160 14.01 6.08 -3.89
CA VAL A 160 14.14 7.36 -3.19
C VAL A 160 13.61 8.49 -4.03
N GLY A 161 12.75 9.33 -3.44
CA GLY A 161 12.36 10.61 -4.01
C GLY A 161 13.42 11.67 -3.75
N LEU A 162 13.94 12.28 -4.80
CA LEU A 162 14.98 13.30 -4.75
C LEU A 162 14.41 14.72 -4.75
N LYS A 163 15.07 15.65 -4.08
CA LYS A 163 14.75 17.07 -4.16
C LYS A 163 14.82 17.53 -5.62
N GLY A 164 13.79 18.23 -6.05
CA GLY A 164 13.62 18.59 -7.47
C GLY A 164 12.76 17.60 -8.25
N GLY A 165 12.26 16.54 -7.59
CA GLY A 165 11.22 15.65 -8.13
C GLY A 165 11.76 14.47 -8.96
N GLY A 166 13.05 14.15 -8.88
CA GLY A 166 13.61 12.96 -9.49
C GLY A 166 13.37 11.69 -8.67
N LEU A 167 13.58 10.51 -9.28
CA LEU A 167 13.59 9.21 -8.61
C LEU A 167 14.92 8.50 -8.81
N ALA A 168 15.40 7.86 -7.74
CA ALA A 168 16.65 7.13 -7.76
C ALA A 168 16.57 5.83 -6.94
N LEU A 169 17.54 4.95 -7.14
CA LEU A 169 17.81 3.81 -6.27
C LEU A 169 19.05 4.06 -5.42
N VAL A 170 18.96 3.68 -4.17
CA VAL A 170 20.07 3.68 -3.21
C VAL A 170 20.13 2.32 -2.54
N GLU A 171 21.28 1.65 -2.59
CA GLU A 171 21.50 0.40 -1.86
C GLU A 171 21.61 0.66 -0.35
N ALA A 172 21.10 -0.26 0.45
CA ALA A 172 21.22 -0.23 1.92
C ALA A 172 22.64 -0.63 2.34
N ALA A 173 23.64 0.17 1.97
CA ALA A 173 25.06 -0.11 2.14
C ALA A 173 25.84 1.15 2.58
N GLU A 174 26.92 1.50 1.88
CA GLU A 174 27.75 2.66 2.18
C GLU A 174 26.93 3.96 2.26
N GLY A 175 27.10 4.72 3.35
CA GLY A 175 26.43 6.00 3.55
C GLY A 175 24.95 5.91 3.89
N VAL A 176 24.40 4.70 4.18
CA VAL A 176 22.99 4.51 4.56
C VAL A 176 22.89 3.99 5.99
N SER A 177 22.09 4.67 6.81
CA SER A 177 21.73 4.17 8.15
C SER A 177 20.21 4.06 8.30
N VAL A 178 19.77 2.99 8.97
CA VAL A 178 18.37 2.67 9.18
C VAL A 178 18.10 2.59 10.68
N GLU A 179 17.25 3.48 11.19
CA GLU A 179 16.90 3.55 12.60
C GLU A 179 15.40 3.26 12.77
N PRO A 180 15.01 2.15 13.44
CA PRO A 180 13.62 1.81 13.67
C PRO A 180 12.87 2.93 14.40
N VAL A 181 11.66 3.26 13.95
CA VAL A 181 10.76 4.21 14.61
C VAL A 181 9.46 3.53 15.01
N ARG A 182 8.88 3.97 16.12
CA ARG A 182 7.60 3.44 16.57
C ARG A 182 6.50 3.87 15.62
N SER A 183 5.86 2.91 14.96
CA SER A 183 4.65 3.10 14.16
C SER A 183 3.40 2.73 14.97
N THR A 184 2.30 3.41 14.69
CA THR A 184 0.99 3.03 15.23
C THR A 184 0.54 1.69 14.66
N ASP A 185 0.78 1.46 13.37
CA ASP A 185 0.52 0.19 12.70
C ASP A 185 1.71 -0.76 12.91
N ARG A 186 1.48 -1.85 13.62
CA ARG A 186 2.50 -2.88 13.87
C ARG A 186 2.65 -3.87 12.71
N THR A 187 1.74 -3.87 11.75
CA THR A 187 1.88 -4.64 10.50
C THR A 187 2.79 -3.93 9.51
N ARG A 188 3.00 -2.60 9.69
CA ARG A 188 3.89 -1.74 8.89
C ARG A 188 4.92 -1.08 9.79
N LYS A 189 5.90 -1.88 10.22
CA LYS A 189 7.02 -1.37 11.00
C LYS A 189 7.86 -0.46 10.11
N CYS A 190 8.19 0.69 10.64
CA CYS A 190 8.88 1.75 9.91
C CYS A 190 10.24 2.05 10.51
N ALA A 191 11.09 2.65 9.70
CA ALA A 191 12.33 3.26 10.17
C ALA A 191 12.55 4.65 9.57
N SER A 192 13.46 5.41 10.16
CA SER A 192 14.10 6.55 9.52
C SER A 192 15.29 6.04 8.73
N VAL A 193 15.36 6.41 7.46
CA VAL A 193 16.52 6.10 6.59
C VAL A 193 17.27 7.40 6.36
N THR A 194 18.56 7.41 6.73
CA THR A 194 19.45 8.56 6.55
C THR A 194 20.49 8.22 5.49
N PHE A 195 20.62 9.10 4.53
CA PHE A 195 21.62 9.06 3.46
C PHE A 195 22.71 10.09 3.77
N GLN A 196 23.97 9.65 3.84
CA GLN A 196 25.15 10.46 4.11
C GLN A 196 26.15 10.21 3.00
N ASP A 197 26.08 11.01 1.95
CA ASP A 197 26.95 10.84 0.78
C ASP A 197 26.86 9.42 0.18
N ALA A 198 25.64 8.85 0.16
CA ALA A 198 25.37 7.49 -0.30
C ALA A 198 25.41 7.42 -1.83
N PRO A 199 26.03 6.40 -2.46
CA PRO A 199 25.98 6.21 -3.90
C PRO A 199 24.54 6.05 -4.40
N VAL A 200 24.20 6.66 -5.54
CA VAL A 200 22.85 6.70 -6.06
C VAL A 200 22.81 6.39 -7.57
N GLN A 201 21.80 5.61 -7.97
CA GLN A 201 21.48 5.33 -9.37
C GLN A 201 20.21 6.11 -9.74
N VAL A 202 20.35 7.24 -10.44
CA VAL A 202 19.20 8.02 -10.90
C VAL A 202 18.43 7.23 -11.95
N LEU A 203 17.14 7.06 -11.72
CA LEU A 203 16.21 6.42 -12.67
C LEU A 203 15.51 7.45 -13.55
N PHE A 204 15.06 8.54 -12.95
CA PHE A 204 14.31 9.61 -13.63
C PHE A 204 14.72 10.96 -13.04
N GLU A 205 14.96 11.93 -13.91
CA GLU A 205 15.18 13.33 -13.51
C GLU A 205 13.85 14.00 -13.11
N GLY A 206 13.95 15.14 -12.44
CA GLY A 206 12.77 15.93 -12.09
C GLY A 206 12.01 16.39 -13.32
N GLY A 207 10.68 16.26 -13.29
CA GLY A 207 9.80 16.58 -14.42
C GLY A 207 9.58 15.44 -15.43
N ASP A 208 10.26 14.30 -15.27
CA ASP A 208 9.96 13.11 -16.07
C ASP A 208 8.54 12.60 -15.76
N PRO A 209 7.68 12.38 -16.78
CA PRO A 209 6.32 11.87 -16.57
C PRO A 209 6.26 10.52 -15.83
N ALA A 210 7.30 9.69 -15.94
CA ALA A 210 7.38 8.41 -15.24
C ALA A 210 7.36 8.58 -13.71
N VAL A 211 7.92 9.67 -13.19
CA VAL A 211 7.86 9.98 -11.75
C VAL A 211 6.41 10.10 -11.30
N GLN A 212 5.60 10.85 -12.04
CA GLN A 212 4.18 11.04 -11.70
C GLN A 212 3.40 9.72 -11.78
N ARG A 213 3.71 8.88 -12.77
CA ARG A 213 3.10 7.55 -12.88
C ARG A 213 3.42 6.65 -11.69
N VAL A 214 4.66 6.67 -11.18
CA VAL A 214 5.05 5.93 -9.96
C VAL A 214 4.31 6.45 -8.73
N ILE A 215 4.20 7.79 -8.57
CA ILE A 215 3.44 8.40 -7.47
C ILE A 215 1.96 7.98 -7.54
N ASP A 216 1.33 8.09 -8.70
CA ASP A 216 -0.08 7.75 -8.87
C ASP A 216 -0.36 6.27 -8.61
N ALA A 217 0.54 5.37 -9.06
CA ALA A 217 0.47 3.95 -8.72
C ALA A 217 0.57 3.71 -7.22
N ALA A 218 1.48 4.41 -6.51
CA ALA A 218 1.59 4.34 -5.05
C ALA A 218 0.28 4.76 -4.35
N LEU A 219 -0.37 5.82 -4.83
CA LEU A 219 -1.65 6.30 -4.28
C LEU A 219 -2.79 5.30 -4.52
N VAL A 220 -2.83 4.65 -5.68
CA VAL A 220 -3.82 3.60 -5.99
C VAL A 220 -3.59 2.37 -5.11
N LEU A 221 -2.34 1.90 -4.97
CA LEU A 221 -2.02 0.72 -4.16
C LEU A 221 -2.34 0.91 -2.67
N ILE A 222 -2.03 2.09 -2.09
CA ILE A 222 -2.40 2.36 -0.69
C ILE A 222 -3.92 2.51 -0.50
N ALA A 223 -4.63 3.05 -1.50
CA ALA A 223 -6.09 3.11 -1.49
C ALA A 223 -6.72 1.72 -1.59
N ALA A 224 -6.12 0.82 -2.36
CA ALA A 224 -6.55 -0.58 -2.48
C ALA A 224 -6.37 -1.34 -1.16
N ASP A 225 -5.22 -1.18 -0.50
CA ASP A 225 -4.99 -1.74 0.83
C ASP A 225 -6.03 -1.26 1.84
N ALA A 226 -6.31 0.05 1.86
CA ALA A 226 -7.32 0.65 2.71
C ALA A 226 -8.73 0.09 2.43
N LEU A 227 -9.09 -0.13 1.17
CA LEU A 227 -10.37 -0.71 0.78
C LEU A 227 -10.51 -2.14 1.31
N GLY A 228 -9.47 -2.96 1.15
CA GLY A 228 -9.43 -4.33 1.67
C GLY A 228 -9.59 -4.37 3.18
N GLY A 229 -8.88 -3.51 3.91
CA GLY A 229 -9.01 -3.39 5.36
C GLY A 229 -10.41 -2.94 5.81
N ALA A 230 -11.02 -1.99 5.09
CA ALA A 230 -12.38 -1.54 5.35
C ALA A 230 -13.40 -2.68 5.12
N GLN A 231 -13.26 -3.44 4.04
CA GLN A 231 -14.10 -4.61 3.76
C GLN A 231 -14.00 -5.64 4.89
N HIS A 232 -12.79 -5.96 5.35
CA HIS A 232 -12.60 -6.88 6.47
C HIS A 232 -13.36 -6.41 7.74
N CYS A 233 -13.29 -5.12 8.05
CA CYS A 233 -14.00 -4.56 9.21
C CYS A 233 -15.52 -4.72 9.08
N VAL A 234 -16.09 -4.55 7.89
CA VAL A 234 -17.52 -4.79 7.62
C VAL A 234 -17.87 -6.27 7.82
N ASP A 235 -17.13 -7.16 7.15
CA ASP A 235 -17.39 -8.61 7.18
C ASP A 235 -17.34 -9.15 8.62
N LEU A 236 -16.29 -8.77 9.38
CA LEU A 236 -16.13 -9.19 10.77
C LEU A 236 -17.25 -8.66 11.67
N SER A 237 -17.69 -7.41 11.45
CA SER A 237 -18.77 -6.81 12.23
C SER A 237 -20.12 -7.46 11.96
N VAL A 238 -20.39 -7.83 10.71
CA VAL A 238 -21.61 -8.54 10.32
C VAL A 238 -21.62 -9.94 10.93
N ALA A 239 -20.52 -10.69 10.81
CA ALA A 239 -20.38 -12.02 11.40
C ALA A 239 -20.57 -11.98 12.93
N TYR A 240 -19.88 -11.09 13.61
CA TYR A 240 -20.05 -10.91 15.06
C TYR A 240 -21.48 -10.57 15.47
N ALA A 241 -22.15 -9.69 14.73
CA ALA A 241 -23.53 -9.32 15.03
C ALA A 241 -24.52 -10.49 14.87
N GLN A 242 -24.24 -11.42 13.96
CA GLN A 242 -25.06 -12.62 13.76
C GLN A 242 -24.85 -13.67 14.86
N GLU A 243 -23.66 -13.77 15.42
CA GLU A 243 -23.29 -14.78 16.43
C GLU A 243 -23.56 -14.29 17.86
N ARG A 244 -23.27 -13.02 18.16
CA ARG A 244 -23.39 -12.45 19.50
C ARG A 244 -24.85 -12.31 19.91
N GLN A 245 -25.18 -12.89 21.05
CA GLN A 245 -26.53 -12.80 21.62
C GLN A 245 -26.59 -11.84 22.81
N GLN A 246 -27.62 -11.02 22.84
CA GLN A 246 -28.02 -10.19 23.97
C GLN A 246 -29.56 -10.05 23.99
N PHE A 247 -30.14 -9.95 25.18
CA PHE A 247 -31.59 -9.86 25.36
C PHE A 247 -32.35 -11.02 24.68
N GLY A 248 -31.77 -12.22 24.70
CA GLY A 248 -32.37 -13.46 24.17
C GLY A 248 -32.37 -13.61 22.64
N GLN A 249 -31.60 -12.78 21.92
CA GLN A 249 -31.52 -12.85 20.45
C GLN A 249 -30.15 -12.34 19.91
N PRO A 250 -29.77 -12.70 18.67
CA PRO A 250 -28.61 -12.12 18.00
C PRO A 250 -28.71 -10.60 17.91
N ILE A 251 -27.59 -9.89 18.19
CA ILE A 251 -27.58 -8.43 18.17
C ILE A 251 -27.85 -7.86 16.77
N ALA A 252 -27.65 -8.63 15.71
CA ALA A 252 -28.03 -8.27 14.35
C ALA A 252 -29.53 -7.97 14.17
N LYS A 253 -30.39 -8.36 15.11
CA LYS A 253 -31.84 -8.05 15.08
C LYS A 253 -32.17 -6.63 15.51
N PHE A 254 -31.26 -5.92 16.21
CA PHE A 254 -31.50 -4.57 16.67
C PHE A 254 -31.32 -3.55 15.54
N GLN A 255 -32.32 -2.69 15.31
CA GLN A 255 -32.33 -1.74 14.19
C GLN A 255 -31.17 -0.76 14.22
N ALA A 256 -30.80 -0.25 15.40
CA ALA A 256 -29.67 0.67 15.53
C ALA A 256 -28.36 0.06 14.98
N LEU A 257 -28.08 -1.21 15.31
CA LEU A 257 -26.89 -1.91 14.80
C LEU A 257 -27.01 -2.22 13.31
N LYS A 258 -28.20 -2.62 12.82
CA LYS A 258 -28.42 -2.82 11.37
C LYS A 258 -28.11 -1.55 10.58
N HIS A 259 -28.58 -0.39 11.04
CA HIS A 259 -28.30 0.88 10.37
C HIS A 259 -26.81 1.21 10.40
N GLN A 260 -26.12 0.95 11.51
CA GLN A 260 -24.68 1.16 11.61
C GLN A 260 -23.93 0.27 10.60
N LEU A 261 -24.21 -1.03 10.55
CA LEU A 261 -23.60 -1.97 9.61
C LEU A 261 -23.90 -1.60 8.15
N ALA A 262 -25.13 -1.19 7.84
CA ALA A 262 -25.50 -0.69 6.52
C ALA A 262 -24.71 0.57 6.13
N ASN A 263 -24.54 1.51 7.04
CA ASN A 263 -23.74 2.71 6.80
C ASN A 263 -22.25 2.36 6.55
N MET A 264 -21.69 1.38 7.27
CA MET A 264 -20.34 0.90 7.02
C MET A 264 -20.22 0.31 5.61
N ALA A 265 -21.16 -0.54 5.18
CA ALA A 265 -21.19 -1.09 3.83
C ALA A 265 -21.33 0.01 2.75
N MET A 266 -22.18 1.02 2.99
CA MET A 266 -22.35 2.18 2.10
C MET A 266 -21.07 3.05 1.97
N ASN A 267 -20.17 3.00 2.93
CA ASN A 267 -18.87 3.66 2.84
C ASN A 267 -17.87 2.85 2.00
N VAL A 268 -18.01 1.53 1.92
CA VAL A 268 -17.06 0.64 1.22
C VAL A 268 -17.46 0.41 -0.24
N GLU A 269 -18.71 0.06 -0.51
CA GLU A 269 -19.13 -0.36 -1.85
C GLU A 269 -18.94 0.72 -2.95
N PRO A 270 -19.34 1.99 -2.76
CA PRO A 270 -19.08 3.02 -3.76
C PRO A 270 -17.58 3.32 -3.93
N ALA A 271 -16.80 3.19 -2.87
CA ALA A 271 -15.36 3.42 -2.88
C ALA A 271 -14.61 2.43 -3.80
N ARG A 272 -15.13 1.21 -3.94
CA ARG A 272 -14.61 0.17 -4.82
C ARG A 272 -14.60 0.61 -6.29
N ALA A 273 -15.70 1.20 -6.76
CA ALA A 273 -15.78 1.71 -8.12
C ALA A 273 -14.77 2.85 -8.39
N LEU A 274 -14.50 3.69 -7.38
CA LEU A 274 -13.51 4.75 -7.48
C LEU A 274 -12.09 4.18 -7.60
N LEU A 275 -11.76 3.11 -6.82
CA LEU A 275 -10.47 2.42 -6.93
C LEU A 275 -10.29 1.83 -8.32
N TRP A 276 -11.27 1.06 -8.79
CA TRP A 276 -11.22 0.42 -10.10
C TRP A 276 -11.06 1.43 -11.23
N TYR A 277 -11.77 2.56 -11.16
CA TYR A 277 -11.60 3.62 -12.13
C TYR A 277 -10.20 4.23 -12.11
N ALA A 278 -9.66 4.50 -10.93
CA ALA A 278 -8.32 5.09 -10.81
C ALA A 278 -7.23 4.18 -11.40
N ALA A 279 -7.29 2.87 -11.11
CA ALA A 279 -6.38 1.89 -11.68
C ALA A 279 -6.56 1.74 -13.20
N TYR A 280 -7.79 1.63 -13.69
CA TYR A 280 -8.11 1.60 -15.11
C TYR A 280 -7.64 2.85 -15.86
N ALA A 281 -7.84 4.04 -15.28
CA ALA A 281 -7.40 5.29 -15.88
C ALA A 281 -5.88 5.36 -16.02
N TRP A 282 -5.17 4.86 -15.02
CA TRP A 282 -3.71 4.77 -15.04
C TRP A 282 -3.22 3.78 -16.12
N ASP A 283 -3.80 2.57 -16.21
CA ASP A 283 -3.44 1.56 -17.22
C ASP A 283 -3.69 2.02 -18.66
N ARG A 284 -4.69 2.88 -18.85
CA ARG A 284 -5.08 3.44 -20.16
C ARG A 284 -4.48 4.79 -20.45
N ASP A 285 -3.62 5.29 -19.57
CA ASP A 285 -2.99 6.61 -19.70
C ASP A 285 -4.00 7.73 -19.96
N LEU A 286 -5.15 7.68 -19.23
CA LEU A 286 -6.19 8.67 -19.39
C LEU A 286 -5.77 10.03 -18.82
N PRO A 287 -6.23 11.16 -19.39
CA PRO A 287 -5.82 12.50 -18.95
C PRO A 287 -6.14 12.82 -17.48
N ASP A 288 -7.11 12.14 -16.89
CA ASP A 288 -7.55 12.32 -15.50
C ASP A 288 -7.00 11.26 -14.53
N ALA A 289 -6.06 10.40 -14.96
CA ALA A 289 -5.50 9.32 -14.14
C ALA A 289 -4.92 9.82 -12.82
N SER A 290 -4.11 10.89 -12.83
CA SER A 290 -3.52 11.48 -11.63
C SER A 290 -4.58 12.06 -10.69
N ARG A 291 -5.64 12.67 -11.24
CA ARG A 291 -6.76 13.17 -10.45
C ARG A 291 -7.55 12.02 -9.82
N ALA A 292 -7.82 10.95 -10.58
CA ALA A 292 -8.51 9.77 -10.10
C ALA A 292 -7.72 9.08 -8.97
N ALA A 293 -6.40 8.93 -9.10
CA ALA A 293 -5.51 8.39 -8.06
C ALA A 293 -5.57 9.24 -6.78
N ALA A 294 -5.50 10.56 -6.89
CA ALA A 294 -5.61 11.46 -5.75
C ALA A 294 -6.99 11.37 -5.06
N MET A 295 -8.06 11.27 -5.85
CA MET A 295 -9.43 11.09 -5.32
C MET A 295 -9.60 9.75 -4.61
N ALA A 296 -9.10 8.66 -5.19
CA ALA A 296 -9.12 7.33 -4.59
C ALA A 296 -8.42 7.32 -3.24
N LYS A 297 -7.17 7.82 -3.17
CA LYS A 297 -6.41 7.94 -1.92
C LYS A 297 -7.15 8.77 -0.87
N ALA A 298 -7.65 9.95 -1.24
CA ALA A 298 -8.31 10.85 -0.30
C ALA A 298 -9.60 10.27 0.26
N HIS A 299 -10.42 9.67 -0.60
CA HIS A 299 -11.74 9.17 -0.20
C HIS A 299 -11.63 7.84 0.55
N ILE A 300 -10.94 6.85 -0.02
CA ILE A 300 -10.93 5.48 0.49
C ILE A 300 -10.25 5.40 1.86
N CYS A 301 -9.11 6.08 2.03
CA CYS A 301 -8.43 6.07 3.33
C CYS A 301 -9.20 6.80 4.43
N ASP A 302 -9.99 7.85 4.10
CA ASP A 302 -10.91 8.47 5.06
C ASP A 302 -12.03 7.50 5.46
N ARG A 303 -12.65 6.83 4.47
CA ARG A 303 -13.73 5.84 4.72
C ARG A 303 -13.22 4.66 5.54
N PHE A 304 -12.01 4.16 5.28
CA PHE A 304 -11.44 3.08 6.08
C PHE A 304 -11.31 3.47 7.56
N ALA A 305 -10.79 4.66 7.85
CA ALA A 305 -10.66 5.11 9.24
C ALA A 305 -12.02 5.23 9.95
N GLU A 306 -13.08 5.66 9.25
CA GLU A 306 -14.43 5.71 9.78
C GLU A 306 -15.00 4.32 9.99
N VAL A 307 -14.93 3.43 8.99
CA VAL A 307 -15.43 2.06 9.06
C VAL A 307 -14.74 1.27 10.16
N ALA A 308 -13.41 1.38 10.30
CA ALA A 308 -12.66 0.70 11.34
C ALA A 308 -13.05 1.18 12.76
N ARG A 309 -13.30 2.47 12.95
CA ARG A 309 -13.82 3.02 14.20
C ARG A 309 -15.23 2.50 14.50
N ASP A 310 -16.10 2.50 13.49
CA ASP A 310 -17.48 2.05 13.64
C ASP A 310 -17.56 0.54 13.90
N ALA A 311 -16.63 -0.24 13.32
CA ALA A 311 -16.48 -1.66 13.62
C ALA A 311 -16.12 -1.90 15.09
N ILE A 312 -15.17 -1.15 15.66
CA ILE A 312 -14.85 -1.23 17.09
C ILE A 312 -16.10 -0.92 17.94
N ALA A 313 -16.85 0.13 17.60
CA ALA A 313 -18.07 0.49 18.31
C ALA A 313 -19.14 -0.60 18.23
N ALA A 314 -19.30 -1.24 17.05
CA ALA A 314 -20.27 -2.33 16.85
C ALA A 314 -19.95 -3.58 17.69
N HIS A 315 -18.68 -3.84 17.98
CA HIS A 315 -18.25 -4.95 18.83
C HIS A 315 -18.31 -4.62 20.34
N GLY A 316 -18.38 -3.34 20.71
CA GLY A 316 -18.33 -2.91 22.09
C GLY A 316 -16.97 -3.20 22.75
N GLY A 317 -16.96 -3.56 24.03
CA GLY A 317 -15.72 -3.74 24.79
C GLY A 317 -14.70 -4.71 24.18
N ILE A 318 -15.15 -5.80 23.55
CA ILE A 318 -14.26 -6.79 22.92
C ILE A 318 -13.52 -6.20 21.72
N GLY A 319 -14.09 -5.25 20.99
CA GLY A 319 -13.47 -4.60 19.84
C GLY A 319 -12.16 -3.85 20.17
N TYR A 320 -11.99 -3.46 21.44
CA TYR A 320 -10.77 -2.81 21.93
C TYR A 320 -9.68 -3.79 22.35
N THR A 321 -10.02 -5.05 22.59
CA THR A 321 -9.06 -6.01 23.12
C THR A 321 -8.02 -6.41 22.07
N TRP A 322 -6.80 -6.64 22.53
CA TRP A 322 -5.71 -7.07 21.68
C TRP A 322 -5.96 -8.48 21.14
N GLU A 323 -6.52 -9.33 21.98
CA GLU A 323 -6.81 -10.73 21.67
C GLU A 323 -7.86 -10.88 20.56
N TYR A 324 -8.82 -9.94 20.46
CA TYR A 324 -9.80 -9.96 19.37
C TYR A 324 -9.17 -9.50 18.04
N GLY A 325 -8.21 -8.59 18.10
CA GLY A 325 -7.38 -8.18 16.98
C GLY A 325 -7.99 -7.16 16.01
N LEU A 326 -9.24 -6.71 16.20
CA LEU A 326 -9.86 -5.70 15.33
C LEU A 326 -9.07 -4.37 15.32
N ASN A 327 -8.38 -4.07 16.43
CA ASN A 327 -7.52 -2.89 16.54
C ASN A 327 -6.35 -2.89 15.52
N ILE A 328 -5.98 -4.02 14.92
CA ILE A 328 -4.97 -4.13 13.87
C ILE A 328 -5.39 -3.27 12.67
N TRP A 329 -6.61 -3.47 12.17
CA TRP A 329 -7.15 -2.71 11.03
C TRP A 329 -7.43 -1.25 11.38
N PHE A 330 -7.83 -0.95 12.62
CA PHE A 330 -7.95 0.44 13.05
C PHE A 330 -6.61 1.18 13.02
N ARG A 331 -5.53 0.56 13.52
CA ARG A 331 -4.18 1.12 13.46
C ARG A 331 -3.68 1.27 12.03
N ARG A 332 -3.93 0.26 11.17
CA ARG A 332 -3.61 0.31 9.75
C ARG A 332 -4.36 1.44 9.04
N SER A 333 -5.62 1.67 9.36
CA SER A 333 -6.40 2.77 8.78
C SER A 333 -5.80 4.15 9.09
N VAL A 334 -5.26 4.33 10.30
CA VAL A 334 -4.56 5.57 10.69
C VAL A 334 -3.27 5.74 9.90
N PHE A 335 -2.51 4.65 9.71
CA PHE A 335 -1.30 4.66 8.89
C PHE A 335 -1.64 4.99 7.43
N ASP A 336 -2.54 4.25 6.80
CA ASP A 336 -2.92 4.44 5.40
C ASP A 336 -3.46 5.84 5.14
N LYS A 337 -4.17 6.42 6.10
CA LYS A 337 -4.68 7.80 6.00
C LYS A 337 -3.56 8.83 5.96
N ALA A 338 -2.48 8.62 6.72
CA ALA A 338 -1.36 9.57 6.83
C ALA A 338 -0.27 9.34 5.76
N TYR A 339 0.02 8.09 5.43
CA TYR A 339 1.12 7.69 4.55
C TYR A 339 0.91 8.21 3.13
N LEU A 340 1.97 8.73 2.51
CA LEU A 340 1.96 9.37 1.19
C LEU A 340 0.97 10.56 1.08
N GLY A 341 0.81 11.29 2.16
CA GLY A 341 -0.04 12.48 2.22
C GLY A 341 -1.44 12.24 2.78
N SER A 342 -1.93 13.21 3.52
CA SER A 342 -3.26 13.17 4.11
C SER A 342 -4.37 13.32 3.06
N PRO A 343 -5.62 12.90 3.37
CA PRO A 343 -6.77 13.13 2.48
C PRO A 343 -6.98 14.59 2.08
N SER A 344 -6.64 15.56 2.94
CA SER A 344 -6.75 16.99 2.61
C SER A 344 -5.74 17.41 1.52
N VAL A 345 -4.51 16.91 1.57
CA VAL A 345 -3.49 17.15 0.55
C VAL A 345 -3.99 16.66 -0.81
N HIS A 346 -4.51 15.42 -0.86
CA HIS A 346 -4.97 14.84 -2.12
C HIS A 346 -6.29 15.43 -2.63
N ARG A 347 -7.19 15.89 -1.74
CA ARG A 347 -8.36 16.68 -2.17
C ARG A 347 -7.96 18.00 -2.81
N SER A 348 -7.01 18.72 -2.22
CA SER A 348 -6.48 19.96 -2.79
C SER A 348 -5.80 19.71 -4.14
N ARG A 349 -5.00 18.63 -4.24
CA ARG A 349 -4.36 18.21 -5.50
C ARG A 349 -5.40 17.90 -6.59
N ALA A 350 -6.42 17.09 -6.27
CA ALA A 350 -7.47 16.73 -7.21
C ALA A 350 -8.30 17.95 -7.66
N ALA A 351 -8.54 18.91 -6.77
CA ALA A 351 -9.22 20.15 -7.09
C ALA A 351 -8.38 21.04 -8.03
N GLY A 352 -7.06 21.12 -7.81
CA GLY A 352 -6.15 21.87 -8.70
C GLY A 352 -6.02 21.29 -10.11
N MET A 353 -6.31 20.00 -10.28
CA MET A 353 -6.32 19.31 -11.57
C MET A 353 -7.70 19.37 -12.29
N ALA A 354 -8.73 19.89 -11.63
CA ALA A 354 -10.05 19.99 -12.24
C ALA A 354 -10.12 21.20 -13.19
N SER A 355 -10.66 20.96 -14.40
CA SER A 355 -11.06 22.05 -15.29
C SER A 355 -12.43 22.55 -14.84
N TRP A 356 -12.47 23.71 -14.22
CA TRP A 356 -13.70 24.39 -13.83
C TRP A 356 -14.18 25.32 -14.97
#